data_5733dfe3ffcfca327bef99f96ee640d2
#
_entry.id   5733dfe3ffcfca327bef99f96ee640d2
#
_cell.length_a   1.000
_cell.length_b   1.000
_cell.length_c   1.000
_cell.angle_alpha   90.00
_cell.angle_beta   90.00
_cell.angle_gamma   90.00
#
_symmetry.space_group_name_H-M   'P 1'
#
loop_
_entity.id
_entity.type
_entity.pdbx_description
1 polymer ?
#
loop_
_entity_poly.entity_id
_entity_poly.type
_entity_poly.pdbx_seq_one_letter_code
_entity_poly.pdbx_strand_id
1 'polypeptide(L)'
;MTKTLQLKTNLDCKACIAAVTPYLDAEPSIERWDVDIANPEKTLTVHGDSISMETIQAAVTRAGFQVLGEITASPVRSAADAATADVSDRTTYYPLLLLATFLVGLVLLLECRAGVFVWARAMQNFMGAFFLTFAFFKLLDLRGFAESYRMYDIIAKRLPAYAYIYPFIELSLGVAYVTGVVPLATNFATLVVMSISSVGVIQSLLAKRTIRCACLGTVFNLPMSTVTLVEDTLMVAMAAAMLLVGSHSPIATTLAN
;
A
#
# COMPACT_ATOMS: atom_id res chain seq x y z
N MET A 1 -18.54 -36.45 -14.99
CA MET A 1 -17.18 -35.86 -15.14
C MET A 1 -17.30 -34.37 -14.89
N THR A 2 -16.81 -33.89 -13.79
CA THR A 2 -16.92 -32.48 -13.42
C THR A 2 -16.11 -31.63 -14.41
N LYS A 3 -16.77 -30.78 -15.16
CA LYS A 3 -16.15 -29.83 -16.09
C LYS A 3 -15.83 -28.54 -15.35
N THR A 4 -14.68 -27.95 -15.63
CA THR A 4 -14.30 -26.65 -15.09
C THR A 4 -14.19 -25.65 -16.22
N LEU A 5 -14.85 -24.50 -16.10
CA LEU A 5 -14.74 -23.38 -17.03
C LEU A 5 -14.17 -22.16 -16.30
N GLN A 6 -13.21 -21.50 -16.95
CA GLN A 6 -12.65 -20.24 -16.47
C GLN A 6 -13.00 -19.13 -17.45
N LEU A 7 -13.66 -18.12 -16.94
CA LEU A 7 -14.19 -17.02 -17.75
C LEU A 7 -13.68 -15.68 -17.23
N LYS A 8 -13.26 -14.83 -18.14
CA LYS A 8 -12.95 -13.44 -17.86
C LYS A 8 -14.24 -12.65 -17.73
N THR A 9 -14.37 -11.87 -16.63
CA THR A 9 -15.58 -11.10 -16.34
C THR A 9 -15.26 -9.66 -15.97
N ASN A 10 -16.30 -8.83 -15.83
CA ASN A 10 -16.20 -7.48 -15.26
C ASN A 10 -16.60 -7.42 -13.78
N LEU A 11 -16.54 -8.56 -13.06
CA LEU A 11 -16.79 -8.65 -11.63
C LEU A 11 -15.58 -8.15 -10.85
N ASP A 12 -15.53 -6.89 -10.48
CA ASP A 12 -14.35 -6.22 -9.93
C ASP A 12 -14.45 -5.93 -8.43
N CYS A 13 -15.61 -6.24 -7.78
CA CYS A 13 -15.84 -5.88 -6.39
C CYS A 13 -16.67 -6.94 -5.63
N LYS A 14 -16.55 -6.96 -4.30
CA LYS A 14 -17.33 -7.86 -3.44
C LYS A 14 -18.85 -7.65 -3.56
N ALA A 15 -19.29 -6.42 -3.80
CA ALA A 15 -20.71 -6.11 -4.03
C ALA A 15 -21.17 -6.71 -5.37
N CYS A 16 -20.29 -6.73 -6.39
CA CYS A 16 -20.56 -7.36 -7.68
C CYS A 16 -20.73 -8.87 -7.53
N ILE A 17 -19.87 -9.51 -6.71
CA ILE A 17 -19.98 -10.93 -6.38
C ILE A 17 -21.31 -11.21 -5.67
N ALA A 18 -21.66 -10.43 -4.66
CA ALA A 18 -22.94 -10.57 -3.95
C ALA A 18 -24.16 -10.41 -4.87
N ALA A 19 -24.08 -9.55 -5.87
CA ALA A 19 -25.16 -9.32 -6.84
C ALA A 19 -25.31 -10.49 -7.82
N VAL A 20 -24.23 -11.16 -8.21
CA VAL A 20 -24.27 -12.30 -9.13
C VAL A 20 -24.58 -13.63 -8.42
N THR A 21 -24.29 -13.75 -7.13
CA THR A 21 -24.50 -14.95 -6.30
C THR A 21 -25.88 -15.61 -6.50
N PRO A 22 -27.02 -14.88 -6.36
CA PRO A 22 -28.34 -15.51 -6.45
C PRO A 22 -28.63 -16.09 -7.84
N TYR A 23 -27.97 -15.59 -8.88
CA TYR A 23 -28.17 -16.08 -10.25
C TYR A 23 -27.29 -17.28 -10.58
N LEU A 24 -26.06 -17.35 -10.05
CA LEU A 24 -25.20 -18.51 -10.21
C LEU A 24 -25.63 -19.68 -9.32
N ASP A 25 -26.06 -19.41 -8.08
CA ASP A 25 -26.56 -20.43 -7.16
C ASP A 25 -27.91 -21.03 -7.59
N ALA A 26 -28.70 -20.31 -8.42
CA ALA A 26 -29.95 -20.78 -8.95
C ALA A 26 -29.79 -21.74 -10.15
N GLU A 27 -28.60 -21.86 -10.73
CA GLU A 27 -28.37 -22.71 -11.91
C GLU A 27 -28.01 -24.14 -11.48
N PRO A 28 -28.88 -25.18 -11.77
CA PRO A 28 -28.68 -26.53 -11.30
C PRO A 28 -27.42 -27.22 -11.87
N SER A 29 -26.89 -26.71 -12.97
CA SER A 29 -25.67 -27.24 -13.62
C SER A 29 -24.38 -26.80 -12.92
N ILE A 30 -24.45 -25.81 -12.01
CA ILE A 30 -23.31 -25.26 -11.28
C ILE A 30 -23.25 -25.90 -9.88
N GLU A 31 -22.21 -26.65 -9.61
CA GLU A 31 -21.97 -27.26 -8.29
C GLU A 31 -21.20 -26.31 -7.37
N ARG A 32 -20.23 -25.59 -7.95
CA ARG A 32 -19.37 -24.66 -7.22
C ARG A 32 -18.84 -23.61 -8.17
N TRP A 33 -18.71 -22.40 -7.66
CA TRP A 33 -18.09 -21.29 -8.38
C TRP A 33 -17.26 -20.41 -7.44
N ASP A 34 -16.27 -19.71 -8.02
CA ASP A 34 -15.42 -18.76 -7.32
C ASP A 34 -15.02 -17.62 -8.26
N VAL A 35 -14.83 -16.43 -7.70
CA VAL A 35 -14.40 -15.23 -8.45
C VAL A 35 -13.11 -14.69 -7.89
N ASP A 36 -12.04 -14.76 -8.66
CA ASP A 36 -10.78 -14.14 -8.33
C ASP A 36 -10.75 -12.67 -8.82
N ILE A 37 -11.12 -11.76 -7.92
CA ILE A 37 -11.06 -10.31 -8.17
C ILE A 37 -9.64 -9.74 -8.05
N ALA A 38 -8.68 -10.49 -7.50
CA ALA A 38 -7.28 -10.08 -7.42
C ALA A 38 -6.57 -10.25 -8.78
N ASN A 39 -7.03 -11.21 -9.59
CA ASN A 39 -6.53 -11.41 -10.94
C ASN A 39 -6.92 -10.21 -11.84
N PRO A 40 -5.98 -9.62 -12.62
CA PRO A 40 -6.29 -8.55 -13.58
C PRO A 40 -7.42 -8.91 -14.56
N GLU A 41 -7.59 -10.17 -14.86
CA GLU A 41 -8.64 -10.68 -15.75
C GLU A 41 -9.99 -10.92 -15.08
N LYS A 42 -10.09 -10.72 -13.75
CA LYS A 42 -11.33 -10.93 -12.97
C LYS A 42 -11.97 -12.28 -13.30
N THR A 43 -11.23 -13.34 -13.01
CA THR A 43 -11.56 -14.71 -13.43
C THR A 43 -12.69 -15.29 -12.61
N LEU A 44 -13.79 -15.67 -13.28
CA LEU A 44 -14.87 -16.50 -12.73
C LEU A 44 -14.56 -17.97 -13.06
N THR A 45 -14.34 -18.79 -12.05
CA THR A 45 -14.15 -20.24 -12.18
C THR A 45 -15.43 -20.95 -11.77
N VAL A 46 -15.97 -21.80 -12.65
CA VAL A 46 -17.22 -22.55 -12.43
C VAL A 46 -16.97 -24.03 -12.60
N HIS A 47 -17.47 -24.83 -11.65
CA HIS A 47 -17.39 -26.29 -11.65
C HIS A 47 -18.80 -26.90 -11.72
N GLY A 48 -18.98 -27.94 -12.51
CA GLY A 48 -20.25 -28.70 -12.60
C GLY A 48 -20.24 -29.74 -13.70
N ASP A 49 -21.23 -30.64 -13.72
CA ASP A 49 -21.23 -31.79 -14.61
C ASP A 49 -21.68 -31.49 -16.06
N SER A 50 -22.54 -30.49 -16.25
CA SER A 50 -23.11 -30.15 -17.57
C SER A 50 -23.11 -28.64 -17.82
N ILE A 51 -22.06 -27.95 -17.38
CA ILE A 51 -21.94 -26.50 -17.53
C ILE A 51 -21.65 -26.14 -18.99
N SER A 52 -22.41 -25.18 -19.51
CA SER A 52 -22.15 -24.54 -20.80
C SER A 52 -21.77 -23.07 -20.60
N MET A 53 -20.98 -22.55 -21.52
CA MET A 53 -20.61 -21.13 -21.51
C MET A 53 -21.85 -20.23 -21.63
N GLU A 54 -22.84 -20.65 -22.42
CA GLU A 54 -24.09 -19.91 -22.62
C GLU A 54 -24.91 -19.78 -21.35
N THR A 55 -24.98 -20.85 -20.53
CA THR A 55 -25.71 -20.84 -19.24
C THR A 55 -25.06 -19.86 -18.27
N ILE A 56 -23.73 -19.88 -18.13
CA ILE A 56 -23.00 -19.00 -17.23
C ILE A 56 -23.12 -17.55 -17.73
N GLN A 57 -22.98 -17.31 -19.02
CA GLN A 57 -23.12 -15.99 -19.61
C GLN A 57 -24.54 -15.42 -19.39
N ALA A 58 -25.58 -16.23 -19.53
CA ALA A 58 -26.94 -15.82 -19.25
C ALA A 58 -27.16 -15.45 -17.78
N ALA A 59 -26.63 -16.24 -16.83
CA ALA A 59 -26.71 -15.96 -15.41
C ALA A 59 -25.98 -14.64 -15.04
N VAL A 60 -24.76 -14.43 -15.51
CA VAL A 60 -23.96 -13.24 -15.28
C VAL A 60 -24.63 -11.99 -15.92
N THR A 61 -25.21 -12.13 -17.12
CA THR A 61 -25.90 -11.02 -17.81
C THR A 61 -27.20 -10.64 -17.08
N ARG A 62 -27.96 -11.60 -16.56
CA ARG A 62 -29.15 -11.31 -15.72
C ARG A 62 -28.81 -10.52 -14.47
N ALA A 63 -27.63 -10.72 -13.91
CA ALA A 63 -27.13 -9.93 -12.78
C ALA A 63 -26.61 -8.54 -13.18
N GLY A 64 -26.61 -8.19 -14.48
CA GLY A 64 -26.12 -6.89 -14.99
C GLY A 64 -24.65 -6.83 -15.28
N PHE A 65 -23.94 -7.97 -15.32
CA PHE A 65 -22.51 -8.08 -15.61
C PHE A 65 -22.26 -8.74 -16.96
N GLN A 66 -20.99 -8.79 -17.39
CA GLN A 66 -20.61 -9.33 -18.69
C GLN A 66 -19.48 -10.35 -18.54
N VAL A 67 -19.57 -11.43 -19.32
CA VAL A 67 -18.48 -12.36 -19.60
C VAL A 67 -17.73 -11.83 -20.81
N LEU A 68 -16.45 -11.53 -20.64
CA LEU A 68 -15.59 -10.90 -21.65
C LEU A 68 -14.87 -11.92 -22.54
N GLY A 69 -14.84 -13.20 -22.13
CA GLY A 69 -14.23 -14.28 -22.90
C GLY A 69 -13.98 -15.53 -22.06
N GLU A 70 -13.70 -16.64 -22.75
CA GLU A 70 -13.26 -17.88 -22.13
C GLU A 70 -11.72 -17.85 -22.02
N ILE A 71 -11.20 -18.14 -20.83
CA ILE A 71 -9.77 -18.33 -20.63
C ILE A 71 -9.49 -19.78 -20.98
N THR A 72 -8.98 -20.04 -22.21
CA THR A 72 -8.61 -21.38 -22.66
C THR A 72 -7.50 -21.89 -21.74
N ALA A 73 -7.85 -22.80 -20.85
CA ALA A 73 -6.89 -23.44 -19.95
C ALA A 73 -5.87 -24.23 -20.78
N SER A 74 -4.61 -23.82 -20.72
CA SER A 74 -3.50 -24.74 -21.04
C SER A 74 -3.59 -25.96 -20.11
N PRO A 75 -3.13 -27.15 -20.53
CA PRO A 75 -3.54 -28.43 -19.93
C PRO A 75 -3.29 -28.48 -18.42
N VAL A 76 -4.31 -28.98 -17.75
CA VAL A 76 -4.39 -29.31 -16.33
C VAL A 76 -3.05 -29.88 -15.83
N ARG A 77 -2.33 -29.10 -15.03
CA ARG A 77 -1.30 -29.66 -14.15
C ARG A 77 -1.99 -30.46 -13.08
N SER A 78 -1.61 -31.72 -13.00
CA SER A 78 -2.11 -32.72 -12.05
C SER A 78 -2.05 -32.19 -10.60
N ALA A 79 -3.04 -32.58 -9.78
CA ALA A 79 -3.14 -32.26 -8.36
C ALA A 79 -1.91 -32.65 -7.50
N ALA A 80 -0.94 -33.38 -8.07
CA ALA A 80 0.34 -33.69 -7.44
C ALA A 80 1.35 -32.53 -7.51
N ASP A 81 1.22 -31.63 -8.52
CA ASP A 81 2.08 -30.45 -8.64
C ASP A 81 1.55 -29.21 -7.87
N ALA A 82 0.29 -29.30 -7.40
CA ALA A 82 -0.31 -28.28 -6.52
C ALA A 82 0.27 -28.27 -5.10
N ALA A 83 1.02 -29.31 -4.71
CA ALA A 83 1.66 -29.39 -3.40
C ALA A 83 3.00 -28.62 -3.32
N THR A 84 3.52 -28.10 -4.45
CA THR A 84 4.76 -27.31 -4.49
C THR A 84 4.59 -25.89 -5.03
N ALA A 85 3.37 -25.55 -5.49
CA ALA A 85 2.98 -24.18 -5.78
C ALA A 85 2.24 -23.61 -4.56
N ASP A 86 2.84 -23.68 -3.38
CA ASP A 86 2.69 -22.70 -2.32
C ASP A 86 3.35 -21.40 -2.78
N VAL A 87 2.77 -20.78 -3.80
CA VAL A 87 2.87 -19.34 -3.98
C VAL A 87 2.00 -18.78 -2.86
N SER A 88 2.49 -19.00 -1.65
CA SER A 88 2.09 -18.28 -0.47
C SER A 88 1.87 -16.83 -0.90
N ASP A 89 0.82 -16.25 -0.42
CA ASP A 89 0.60 -14.81 -0.24
C ASP A 89 1.79 -14.27 0.60
N ARG A 90 3.01 -14.45 0.07
CA ARG A 90 4.24 -13.88 0.61
C ARG A 90 4.13 -12.41 0.31
N THR A 91 3.65 -11.69 1.31
CA THR A 91 3.87 -10.27 1.41
C THR A 91 5.33 -10.00 1.05
N THR A 92 5.56 -9.64 -0.20
CA THR A 92 6.93 -9.51 -0.71
C THR A 92 7.44 -8.16 -0.24
N TYR A 93 8.20 -8.13 0.85
CA TYR A 93 8.90 -6.92 1.33
C TYR A 93 10.08 -6.50 0.44
N TYR A 94 10.35 -7.26 -0.63
CA TYR A 94 11.46 -7.00 -1.54
C TYR A 94 11.50 -5.57 -2.09
N PRO A 95 10.39 -4.99 -2.61
CA PRO A 95 10.41 -3.61 -3.12
C PRO A 95 10.72 -2.57 -2.05
N LEU A 96 10.22 -2.80 -0.82
CA LEU A 96 10.49 -1.92 0.32
C LEU A 96 11.95 -1.98 0.75
N LEU A 97 12.53 -3.20 0.85
CA LEU A 97 13.94 -3.38 1.17
C LEU A 97 14.85 -2.78 0.09
N LEU A 98 14.48 -2.92 -1.18
CA LEU A 98 15.20 -2.31 -2.29
C LEU A 98 15.17 -0.79 -2.20
N LEU A 99 14.01 -0.20 -1.93
CA LEU A 99 13.86 1.25 -1.74
C LEU A 99 14.66 1.74 -0.54
N ALA A 100 14.57 1.05 0.61
CA ALA A 100 15.32 1.39 1.81
C ALA A 100 16.85 1.33 1.55
N THR A 101 17.31 0.29 0.88
CA THR A 101 18.73 0.13 0.51
C THR A 101 19.18 1.24 -0.44
N PHE A 102 18.32 1.61 -1.40
CA PHE A 102 18.60 2.72 -2.32
C PHE A 102 18.73 4.05 -1.58
N LEU A 103 17.81 4.36 -0.67
CA LEU A 103 17.85 5.60 0.12
C LEU A 103 19.09 5.66 1.02
N VAL A 104 19.42 4.56 1.71
CA VAL A 104 20.65 4.46 2.52
C VAL A 104 21.89 4.62 1.64
N GLY A 105 21.94 3.95 0.49
CA GLY A 105 23.05 4.07 -0.48
C GLY A 105 23.23 5.50 -0.96
N LEU A 106 22.13 6.20 -1.29
CA LEU A 106 22.17 7.61 -1.70
C LEU A 106 22.76 8.50 -0.61
N VAL A 107 22.32 8.31 0.64
CA VAL A 107 22.84 9.09 1.78
C VAL A 107 24.34 8.82 2.00
N LEU A 108 24.75 7.57 1.94
CA LEU A 108 26.16 7.19 2.07
C LEU A 108 27.03 7.82 0.96
N LEU A 109 26.54 7.84 -0.28
CA LEU A 109 27.23 8.52 -1.38
C LEU A 109 27.38 10.02 -1.14
N LEU A 110 26.35 10.69 -0.62
CA LEU A 110 26.42 12.10 -0.27
C LEU A 110 27.44 12.38 0.84
N GLU A 111 27.48 11.52 1.87
CA GLU A 111 28.44 11.62 2.97
C GLU A 111 29.87 11.32 2.51
N CYS A 112 30.07 10.30 1.67
CA CYS A 112 31.38 10.01 1.07
C CYS A 112 31.92 11.18 0.24
N ARG A 113 31.06 11.86 -0.52
CA ARG A 113 31.42 13.04 -1.31
C ARG A 113 31.79 14.22 -0.42
N ALA A 114 31.18 14.35 0.74
CA ALA A 114 31.48 15.42 1.71
C ALA A 114 32.83 15.22 2.43
N GLY A 115 33.47 14.06 2.31
CA GLY A 115 34.80 13.73 2.88
C GLY A 115 34.80 13.47 4.38
N VAL A 116 33.79 13.94 5.13
CA VAL A 116 33.65 13.70 6.57
C VAL A 116 32.22 13.28 6.84
N PHE A 117 32.08 12.12 7.48
CA PHE A 117 30.77 11.61 7.87
C PHE A 117 30.21 12.39 9.07
N VAL A 118 29.06 13.01 8.88
CA VAL A 118 28.34 13.73 9.94
C VAL A 118 26.96 13.12 10.14
N TRP A 119 26.77 12.46 11.28
CA TRP A 119 25.55 11.70 11.57
C TRP A 119 24.27 12.54 11.45
N ALA A 120 24.27 13.77 11.98
CA ALA A 120 23.11 14.65 11.90
C ALA A 120 22.72 15.01 10.45
N ARG A 121 23.72 15.27 9.59
CA ARG A 121 23.50 15.54 8.17
C ARG A 121 23.01 14.28 7.44
N ALA A 122 23.56 13.11 7.74
CA ALA A 122 23.13 11.84 7.17
C ALA A 122 21.66 11.54 7.52
N MET A 123 21.27 11.75 8.79
CA MET A 123 19.87 11.61 9.23
C MET A 123 18.95 12.61 8.51
N GLN A 124 19.36 13.86 8.42
CA GLN A 124 18.60 14.92 7.72
C GLN A 124 18.38 14.56 6.24
N ASN A 125 19.45 14.16 5.53
CA ASN A 125 19.37 13.73 4.14
C ASN A 125 18.48 12.49 3.96
N PHE A 126 18.57 11.53 4.87
CA PHE A 126 17.72 10.33 4.83
C PHE A 126 16.25 10.69 5.00
N MET A 127 15.90 11.49 6.01
CA MET A 127 14.52 11.92 6.25
C MET A 127 13.97 12.71 5.05
N GLY A 128 14.78 13.60 4.48
CA GLY A 128 14.39 14.35 3.29
C GLY A 128 14.12 13.46 2.09
N ALA A 129 15.06 12.55 1.77
CA ALA A 129 14.90 11.59 0.66
C ALA A 129 13.71 10.65 0.88
N PHE A 130 13.50 10.21 2.11
CA PHE A 130 12.38 9.36 2.49
C PHE A 130 11.04 10.07 2.26
N PHE A 131 10.83 11.24 2.84
CA PHE A 131 9.59 12.00 2.68
C PHE A 131 9.30 12.35 1.22
N LEU A 132 10.30 12.78 0.46
CA LEU A 132 10.12 13.09 -0.96
C LEU A 132 9.69 11.86 -1.76
N THR A 133 10.30 10.71 -1.50
CA THR A 133 10.00 9.47 -2.21
C THR A 133 8.58 8.97 -1.88
N PHE A 134 8.22 8.94 -0.60
CA PHE A 134 6.90 8.44 -0.21
C PHE A 134 5.77 9.42 -0.56
N ALA A 135 6.01 10.73 -0.47
CA ALA A 135 5.08 11.74 -0.97
C ALA A 135 4.85 11.58 -2.48
N PHE A 136 5.93 11.33 -3.25
CA PHE A 136 5.83 11.10 -4.70
C PHE A 136 4.93 9.90 -5.02
N PHE A 137 5.10 8.75 -4.36
CA PHE A 137 4.24 7.59 -4.58
C PHE A 137 2.77 7.86 -4.23
N LYS A 138 2.50 8.59 -3.15
CA LYS A 138 1.14 8.99 -2.77
C LYS A 138 0.50 9.96 -3.76
N LEU A 139 1.30 10.82 -4.40
CA LEU A 139 0.84 11.75 -5.42
C LEU A 139 0.57 11.08 -6.77
N LEU A 140 1.19 9.93 -7.09
CA LEU A 140 0.89 9.17 -8.31
C LEU A 140 -0.56 8.67 -8.35
N ASP A 141 -1.11 8.28 -7.19
CA ASP A 141 -2.52 7.91 -7.04
C ASP A 141 -3.11 8.58 -5.80
N LEU A 142 -3.22 9.90 -5.86
CA LEU A 142 -3.71 10.73 -4.76
C LEU A 142 -5.12 10.34 -4.31
N ARG A 143 -5.98 9.90 -5.25
CA ARG A 143 -7.35 9.51 -4.93
C ARG A 143 -7.40 8.17 -4.20
N GLY A 144 -6.72 7.15 -4.73
CA GLY A 144 -6.61 5.83 -4.09
C GLY A 144 -5.95 5.93 -2.72
N PHE A 145 -4.90 6.76 -2.59
CA PHE A 145 -4.29 7.06 -1.29
C PHE A 145 -5.30 7.67 -0.32
N ALA A 146 -6.00 8.75 -0.72
CA ALA A 146 -6.93 9.45 0.17
C ALA A 146 -8.09 8.57 0.63
N GLU A 147 -8.64 7.72 -0.26
CA GLU A 147 -9.69 6.75 0.08
C GLU A 147 -9.21 5.73 1.12
N SER A 148 -8.00 5.18 0.95
CA SER A 148 -7.39 4.23 1.89
C SER A 148 -7.02 4.88 3.22
N TYR A 149 -6.41 6.07 3.18
CA TYR A 149 -5.95 6.82 4.35
C TYR A 149 -7.11 7.18 5.31
N ARG A 150 -8.27 7.54 4.76
CA ARG A 150 -9.50 7.83 5.52
C ARG A 150 -10.02 6.63 6.31
N MET A 151 -9.65 5.41 5.95
CA MET A 151 -10.13 4.22 6.66
C MET A 151 -9.45 4.02 8.02
N TYR A 152 -8.26 4.56 8.22
CA TYR A 152 -7.49 4.33 9.46
C TYR A 152 -7.01 5.59 10.17
N ASP A 153 -6.71 6.68 9.49
CA ASP A 153 -6.23 7.90 10.13
C ASP A 153 -7.36 8.62 10.90
N ILE A 154 -7.00 9.11 12.10
CA ILE A 154 -7.95 9.71 13.04
C ILE A 154 -8.51 11.03 12.53
N ILE A 155 -7.65 11.86 11.92
CA ILE A 155 -8.03 13.18 11.40
C ILE A 155 -8.78 13.00 10.08
N ALA A 156 -8.27 12.17 9.17
CA ALA A 156 -8.86 11.95 7.85
C ALA A 156 -10.27 11.34 7.90
N LYS A 157 -10.57 10.54 8.95
CA LYS A 157 -11.93 10.06 9.22
C LYS A 157 -12.94 11.18 9.49
N ARG A 158 -12.50 12.24 10.17
CA ARG A 158 -13.35 13.37 10.53
C ARG A 158 -13.32 14.47 9.48
N LEU A 159 -12.17 14.68 8.85
CA LEU A 159 -11.95 15.70 7.84
C LEU A 159 -11.38 15.06 6.56
N PRO A 160 -12.24 14.65 5.61
CA PRO A 160 -11.80 13.97 4.38
C PRO A 160 -10.80 14.75 3.53
N ALA A 161 -10.87 16.07 3.56
CA ALA A 161 -9.93 16.95 2.86
C ALA A 161 -8.48 16.78 3.35
N TYR A 162 -8.28 16.43 4.62
CA TYR A 162 -6.97 16.19 5.21
C TYR A 162 -6.23 15.05 4.49
N ALA A 163 -6.94 14.01 4.07
CA ALA A 163 -6.34 12.90 3.35
C ALA A 163 -5.71 13.33 2.01
N TYR A 164 -6.27 14.32 1.35
CA TYR A 164 -5.71 14.88 0.11
C TYR A 164 -4.55 15.85 0.37
N ILE A 165 -4.54 16.51 1.53
CA ILE A 165 -3.50 17.49 1.90
C ILE A 165 -2.26 16.78 2.46
N TYR A 166 -2.42 15.62 3.09
CA TYR A 166 -1.36 14.89 3.78
C TYR A 166 -0.10 14.63 2.93
N PRO A 167 -0.17 14.16 1.66
CA PRO A 167 1.02 13.99 0.83
C PRO A 167 1.77 15.29 0.55
N PHE A 168 1.08 16.43 0.52
CA PHE A 168 1.71 17.75 0.35
C PHE A 168 2.39 18.20 1.64
N ILE A 169 1.87 17.83 2.81
CA ILE A 169 2.57 18.07 4.09
C ILE A 169 3.89 17.28 4.09
N GLU A 170 3.86 16.00 3.72
CA GLU A 170 5.08 15.18 3.64
C GLU A 170 6.07 15.73 2.61
N LEU A 171 5.59 16.15 1.43
CA LEU A 171 6.41 16.78 0.41
C LEU A 171 7.11 18.03 0.96
N SER A 172 6.37 18.87 1.69
CA SER A 172 6.90 20.10 2.29
C SER A 172 7.95 19.80 3.35
N LEU A 173 7.72 18.80 4.19
CA LEU A 173 8.71 18.31 5.18
C LEU A 173 9.96 17.78 4.48
N GLY A 174 9.80 16.98 3.42
CA GLY A 174 10.92 16.47 2.63
C GLY A 174 11.79 17.61 2.04
N VAL A 175 11.16 18.60 1.43
CA VAL A 175 11.85 19.80 0.92
C VAL A 175 12.55 20.55 2.06
N ALA A 176 11.89 20.73 3.21
CA ALA A 176 12.47 21.43 4.36
C ALA A 176 13.71 20.70 4.91
N TYR A 177 13.69 19.36 4.95
CA TYR A 177 14.86 18.56 5.32
C TYR A 177 16.01 18.69 4.33
N VAL A 178 15.76 18.57 3.04
CA VAL A 178 16.80 18.67 2.00
C VAL A 178 17.43 20.07 1.95
N THR A 179 16.61 21.10 2.13
CA THR A 179 17.09 22.50 2.10
C THR A 179 17.70 22.94 3.44
N GLY A 180 17.45 22.21 4.53
CA GLY A 180 17.91 22.58 5.87
C GLY A 180 17.25 23.84 6.43
N VAL A 181 16.11 24.26 5.90
CA VAL A 181 15.37 25.44 6.36
C VAL A 181 14.70 25.15 7.71
N VAL A 182 14.97 25.99 8.71
CA VAL A 182 14.37 25.94 10.05
C VAL A 182 14.37 24.52 10.67
N PRO A 183 15.53 23.89 10.93
CA PRO A 183 15.62 22.47 11.32
C PRO A 183 14.81 22.13 12.57
N LEU A 184 14.76 23.02 13.56
CA LEU A 184 13.99 22.83 14.80
C LEU A 184 12.49 22.70 14.52
N ALA A 185 11.93 23.60 13.72
CA ALA A 185 10.51 23.57 13.38
C ALA A 185 10.17 22.35 12.49
N THR A 186 11.05 21.99 11.55
CA THR A 186 10.89 20.81 10.69
C THR A 186 10.85 19.52 11.51
N ASN A 187 11.80 19.32 12.43
CA ASN A 187 11.83 18.15 13.32
C ASN A 187 10.60 18.10 14.23
N PHE A 188 10.19 19.25 14.78
CA PHE A 188 9.00 19.31 15.63
C PHE A 188 7.72 19.01 14.82
N ALA A 189 7.56 19.58 13.63
CA ALA A 189 6.43 19.31 12.75
C ALA A 189 6.39 17.81 12.35
N THR A 190 7.53 17.22 12.01
CA THR A 190 7.66 15.78 11.73
C THR A 190 7.21 14.94 12.91
N LEU A 191 7.72 15.28 14.12
CA LEU A 191 7.35 14.57 15.34
C LEU A 191 5.82 14.55 15.54
N VAL A 192 5.18 15.72 15.40
CA VAL A 192 3.73 15.87 15.60
C VAL A 192 2.96 15.10 14.52
N VAL A 193 3.25 15.33 13.24
CA VAL A 193 2.51 14.74 12.11
C VAL A 193 2.64 13.23 12.12
N MET A 194 3.86 12.70 12.27
CA MET A 194 4.11 11.25 12.27
C MET A 194 3.56 10.57 13.52
N SER A 195 3.59 11.20 14.69
CA SER A 195 2.97 10.64 15.90
C SER A 195 1.46 10.52 15.77
N ILE A 196 0.79 11.50 15.17
CA ILE A 196 -0.66 11.44 14.92
C ILE A 196 -1.00 10.31 13.93
N SER A 197 -0.23 10.19 12.83
CA SER A 197 -0.38 9.10 11.87
C SER A 197 -0.18 7.74 12.53
N SER A 198 0.90 7.57 13.31
CA SER A 198 1.20 6.32 14.05
C SER A 198 0.04 5.87 14.95
N VAL A 199 -0.61 6.80 15.65
CA VAL A 199 -1.77 6.45 16.52
C VAL A 199 -2.91 5.87 15.68
N GLY A 200 -3.19 6.42 14.51
CA GLY A 200 -4.21 5.90 13.59
C GLY A 200 -3.91 4.48 13.12
N VAL A 201 -2.65 4.24 12.75
CA VAL A 201 -2.16 2.91 12.33
C VAL A 201 -2.24 1.90 13.46
N ILE A 202 -1.79 2.25 14.68
CA ILE A 202 -1.86 1.38 15.87
C ILE A 202 -3.31 1.00 16.17
N GLN A 203 -4.24 1.95 16.15
CA GLN A 203 -5.65 1.67 16.40
C GLN A 203 -6.23 0.71 15.34
N SER A 204 -5.83 0.87 14.08
CA SER A 204 -6.26 0.00 12.99
C SER A 204 -5.72 -1.43 13.16
N LEU A 205 -4.46 -1.57 13.60
CA LEU A 205 -3.83 -2.86 13.92
C LEU A 205 -4.54 -3.57 15.07
N LEU A 206 -4.81 -2.88 16.16
CA LEU A 206 -5.51 -3.44 17.33
C LEU A 206 -6.93 -3.88 16.96
N ALA A 207 -7.58 -3.18 16.03
CA ALA A 207 -8.91 -3.55 15.52
C ALA A 207 -8.88 -4.72 14.51
N LYS A 208 -7.72 -5.33 14.23
CA LYS A 208 -7.52 -6.43 13.26
C LYS A 208 -8.12 -6.16 11.88
N ARG A 209 -8.13 -4.91 11.45
CA ARG A 209 -8.62 -4.52 10.13
C ARG A 209 -7.52 -4.79 9.10
N THR A 210 -7.77 -5.70 8.16
CA THR A 210 -6.91 -5.88 6.99
C THR A 210 -7.13 -4.73 6.02
N ILE A 211 -6.25 -3.74 6.04
CA ILE A 211 -6.28 -2.60 5.14
C ILE A 211 -5.08 -2.74 4.19
N ARG A 212 -5.29 -2.50 2.90
CA ARG A 212 -4.20 -2.53 1.90
C ARG A 212 -3.38 -1.25 1.97
N CYS A 213 -2.06 -1.35 1.77
CA CYS A 213 -1.16 -0.20 1.83
C CYS A 213 -1.42 0.79 0.69
N ALA A 214 -1.71 2.04 1.04
CA ALA A 214 -1.81 3.14 0.09
C ALA A 214 -0.47 3.88 -0.10
N CYS A 215 0.53 3.62 0.74
CA CYS A 215 1.79 4.39 0.75
C CYS A 215 2.66 4.16 -0.49
N LEU A 216 2.60 2.96 -1.07
CA LEU A 216 3.34 2.57 -2.28
C LEU A 216 2.44 2.44 -3.51
N GLY A 217 1.21 3.03 -3.44
CA GLY A 217 0.23 2.96 -4.50
C GLY A 217 -0.39 1.58 -4.67
N THR A 218 -1.24 1.45 -5.68
CA THR A 218 -1.90 0.18 -6.03
C THR A 218 -0.95 -0.85 -6.64
N VAL A 219 0.34 -0.51 -6.78
CA VAL A 219 1.35 -1.34 -7.45
C VAL A 219 1.83 -2.51 -6.58
N PHE A 220 1.75 -2.39 -5.23
CA PHE A 220 2.26 -3.40 -4.32
C PHE A 220 1.21 -3.86 -3.31
N ASN A 221 0.92 -5.16 -3.28
CA ASN A 221 0.05 -5.80 -2.28
C ASN A 221 0.82 -6.03 -0.96
N LEU A 222 1.08 -4.96 -0.21
CA LEU A 222 1.71 -5.07 1.11
C LEU A 222 0.66 -4.98 2.22
N PRO A 223 0.75 -5.77 3.30
CA PRO A 223 -0.06 -5.56 4.49
C PRO A 223 0.34 -4.23 5.12
N MET A 224 -0.59 -3.31 5.09
CA MET A 224 -0.37 -1.91 5.41
C MET A 224 0.19 -1.64 6.79
N SER A 225 -0.22 -2.44 7.74
CA SER A 225 -0.19 -2.07 9.14
C SER A 225 1.20 -2.07 9.76
N THR A 226 2.01 -3.09 9.45
CA THR A 226 3.33 -3.25 10.10
C THR A 226 4.39 -2.36 9.44
N VAL A 227 4.38 -2.26 8.12
CA VAL A 227 5.36 -1.46 7.36
C VAL A 227 5.21 0.02 7.69
N THR A 228 3.98 0.55 7.59
CA THR A 228 3.72 1.97 7.90
C THR A 228 4.03 2.29 9.35
N LEU A 229 3.74 1.39 10.29
CA LEU A 229 4.09 1.60 11.69
C LEU A 229 5.60 1.68 11.92
N VAL A 230 6.38 0.79 11.25
CA VAL A 230 7.85 0.81 11.33
C VAL A 230 8.40 2.10 10.72
N GLU A 231 7.88 2.51 9.56
CA GLU A 231 8.27 3.76 8.89
C GLU A 231 7.99 4.99 9.77
N ASP A 232 6.74 5.14 10.24
CA ASP A 232 6.34 6.26 11.09
C ASP A 232 7.14 6.30 12.39
N THR A 233 7.34 5.13 13.05
CA THR A 233 8.11 5.03 14.28
C THR A 233 9.57 5.40 14.07
N LEU A 234 10.17 4.97 12.95
CA LEU A 234 11.53 5.34 12.59
C LEU A 234 11.66 6.86 12.41
N MET A 235 10.73 7.50 11.69
CA MET A 235 10.74 8.96 11.48
C MET A 235 10.56 9.71 12.79
N VAL A 236 9.67 9.27 13.67
CA VAL A 236 9.47 9.84 15.01
C VAL A 236 10.75 9.73 15.83
N ALA A 237 11.39 8.55 15.86
CA ALA A 237 12.63 8.33 16.62
C ALA A 237 13.77 9.21 16.10
N MET A 238 13.93 9.34 14.79
CA MET A 238 14.96 10.17 14.18
C MET A 238 14.71 11.67 14.45
N ALA A 239 13.47 12.15 14.30
CA ALA A 239 13.11 13.53 14.61
C ALA A 239 13.34 13.86 16.08
N ALA A 240 12.97 12.97 16.99
CA ALA A 240 13.22 13.11 18.43
C ALA A 240 14.72 13.14 18.73
N ALA A 241 15.50 12.22 18.15
CA ALA A 241 16.96 12.21 18.31
C ALA A 241 17.60 13.52 17.84
N MET A 242 17.17 14.06 16.69
CA MET A 242 17.69 15.33 16.16
C MET A 242 17.30 16.52 17.05
N LEU A 243 16.12 16.52 17.66
CA LEU A 243 15.71 17.54 18.62
C LEU A 243 16.57 17.47 19.90
N LEU A 244 16.85 16.29 20.43
CA LEU A 244 17.68 16.09 21.61
C LEU A 244 19.15 16.48 21.36
N VAL A 245 19.73 16.09 20.22
CA VAL A 245 21.10 16.47 19.86
C VAL A 245 21.20 17.97 19.57
N GLY A 246 20.21 18.54 18.86
CA GLY A 246 20.17 19.97 18.55
C GLY A 246 20.05 20.86 19.80
N SER A 247 19.37 20.39 20.84
CA SER A 247 19.26 21.12 22.13
C SER A 247 20.55 21.13 22.95
N HIS A 248 21.49 20.22 22.67
CA HIS A 248 22.78 20.10 23.36
C HIS A 248 23.95 20.76 22.62
N SER A 249 23.74 21.27 21.42
CA SER A 249 24.80 21.94 20.65
C SER A 249 24.74 23.46 20.91
N PRO A 250 25.74 24.07 21.58
CA PRO A 250 25.77 25.52 21.87
C PRO A 250 26.04 26.42 20.65
N ILE A 251 25.88 25.93 19.42
CA ILE A 251 26.19 26.67 18.18
C ILE A 251 25.03 27.56 17.69
N ALA A 252 23.88 27.54 18.38
CA ALA A 252 22.73 28.38 17.97
C ALA A 252 22.85 29.88 18.28
N THR A 253 23.96 30.37 18.87
CA THR A 253 24.08 31.75 19.32
C THR A 253 25.03 32.64 18.47
N THR A 254 25.62 32.13 17.39
CA THR A 254 26.65 32.88 16.64
C THR A 254 26.21 33.37 15.25
N LEU A 255 24.94 33.22 14.86
CA LEU A 255 24.41 33.76 13.60
C LEU A 255 23.33 34.84 13.77
N ALA A 256 23.23 35.44 14.95
CA ALA A 256 22.32 36.57 15.23
C ALA A 256 23.08 37.90 15.58
N ASN A 257 24.30 38.05 15.08
CA ASN A 257 25.00 39.34 15.08
C ASN A 257 25.57 39.66 13.71
#